data_054bb6aa5285b4a9d172315e67871c0f
#
_entry.id   054bb6aa5285b4a9d172315e67871c0f
#
_cell.length_a   1.000
_cell.length_b   1.000
_cell.length_c   1.000
_cell.angle_alpha   90.00
_cell.angle_beta   90.00
_cell.angle_gamma   90.00
#
_symmetry.space_group_name_H-M   'P 1'
#
loop_
_entity.id
_entity.type
_entity.pdbx_description
1 polymer ?
#
loop_
_entity_poly.entity_id
_entity_poly.type
_entity_poly.pdbx_seq_one_letter_code
_entity_poly.pdbx_strand_id
1 'polypeptide(L)'
;MQGTFIGFNTASIKYDDKFLALMLKVKLSNQLCQSYYLQAPILADLLLVLQHRMAIVLQRLNAEGESYKNELVAFNERLIENTPAIDIPEVQHPNPERRIMSITLKPGDTWSTLILVLQNEQIATLRIDDMQVEALL
;
A
#
# COMPACT_ATOMS: atom_id res chain seq x y z
N MET A 1 -11.23 -9.94 2.40
CA MET A 1 -9.92 -10.60 2.23
C MET A 1 -8.94 -10.04 3.22
N GLN A 2 -8.16 -10.90 3.85
CA GLN A 2 -7.18 -10.52 4.85
C GLN A 2 -5.80 -10.96 4.40
N GLY A 3 -4.77 -10.18 4.71
CA GLY A 3 -3.40 -10.55 4.38
C GLY A 3 -2.38 -9.58 4.95
N THR A 4 -1.14 -10.04 5.04
CA THR A 4 0.00 -9.21 5.42
C THR A 4 0.73 -8.76 4.17
N PHE A 5 0.87 -7.47 4.06
CA PHE A 5 1.51 -6.77 2.94
C PHE A 5 3.03 -6.98 3.01
N ILE A 6 3.63 -7.54 1.99
CA ILE A 6 5.09 -7.75 1.95
C ILE A 6 5.78 -7.05 0.78
N GLY A 7 5.04 -6.59 -0.20
CA GLY A 7 5.59 -5.85 -1.34
C GLY A 7 4.50 -5.21 -2.17
N PHE A 8 4.87 -4.30 -3.05
CA PHE A 8 3.92 -3.58 -3.89
C PHE A 8 4.58 -3.08 -5.16
N ASN A 9 3.74 -2.72 -6.13
CA ASN A 9 4.13 -1.99 -7.31
C ASN A 9 2.97 -1.09 -7.73
N THR A 10 3.26 0.00 -8.42
CA THR A 10 2.26 0.97 -8.85
C THR A 10 2.38 1.25 -10.34
N ALA A 11 1.25 1.60 -10.95
CA ALA A 11 1.20 2.07 -12.31
C ALA A 11 0.09 3.10 -12.46
N SER A 12 0.33 4.12 -13.28
CA SER A 12 -0.70 5.10 -13.59
C SER A 12 -1.61 4.57 -14.70
N ILE A 13 -2.91 4.67 -14.48
CA ILE A 13 -3.91 4.39 -15.50
C ILE A 13 -4.32 5.73 -16.10
N LYS A 14 -4.14 5.87 -17.41
CA LYS A 14 -4.44 7.11 -18.13
C LYS A 14 -5.48 6.86 -19.19
N TYR A 15 -6.30 7.86 -19.43
CA TYR A 15 -7.22 7.92 -20.56
C TYR A 15 -7.01 9.25 -21.27
N ASP A 16 -6.70 9.21 -22.55
CA ASP A 16 -6.47 10.41 -23.37
C ASP A 16 -5.37 11.30 -22.76
N ASP A 17 -4.26 10.67 -22.33
CA ASP A 17 -3.10 11.29 -21.66
C ASP A 17 -3.43 11.95 -20.31
N LYS A 18 -4.64 11.77 -19.79
CA LYS A 18 -5.04 12.29 -18.48
C LYS A 18 -5.03 11.19 -17.44
N PHE A 19 -4.58 11.52 -16.23
CA PHE A 19 -4.60 10.60 -15.10
C PHE A 19 -6.03 10.22 -14.74
N LEU A 20 -6.33 8.93 -14.72
CA LEU A 20 -7.62 8.40 -14.33
C LEU A 20 -7.57 7.77 -12.94
N ALA A 21 -6.58 6.93 -12.68
CA ALA A 21 -6.43 6.24 -11.41
C ALA A 21 -4.99 5.74 -11.23
N LEU A 22 -4.60 5.50 -9.99
CA LEU A 22 -3.37 4.77 -9.67
C LEU A 22 -3.73 3.31 -9.43
N MET A 23 -3.03 2.41 -10.12
CA MET A 23 -3.10 0.99 -9.84
C MET A 23 -2.07 0.67 -8.75
N LEU A 24 -2.52 0.02 -7.69
CA LEU A 24 -1.65 -0.47 -6.62
C LEU A 24 -1.76 -1.99 -6.60
N LYS A 25 -0.68 -2.67 -6.97
CA LYS A 25 -0.59 -4.12 -6.91
C LYS A 25 0.19 -4.52 -5.66
N VAL A 26 -0.43 -5.30 -4.81
CA VAL A 26 0.09 -5.68 -3.50
C VAL A 26 0.40 -7.16 -3.49
N LYS A 27 1.57 -7.53 -2.98
CA LYS A 27 1.93 -8.92 -2.72
C LYS A 27 1.74 -9.22 -1.23
N LEU A 28 1.05 -10.30 -0.93
CA LEU A 28 0.76 -10.72 0.43
C LEU A 28 1.70 -11.83 0.87
N SER A 29 1.80 -12.06 2.18
CA SER A 29 2.68 -13.07 2.78
C SER A 29 2.40 -14.50 2.31
N ASN A 30 1.18 -14.77 1.81
CA ASN A 30 0.81 -16.06 1.22
C ASN A 30 1.19 -16.19 -0.27
N GLN A 31 1.99 -15.25 -0.80
CA GLN A 31 2.46 -15.15 -2.18
C GLN A 31 1.37 -14.74 -3.19
N LEU A 32 0.14 -14.51 -2.76
CA LEU A 32 -0.92 -14.00 -3.63
C LEU A 32 -0.74 -12.50 -3.88
N CYS A 33 -1.11 -12.07 -5.09
CA CYS A 33 -1.11 -10.66 -5.48
C CYS A 33 -2.55 -10.16 -5.63
N GLN A 34 -2.79 -8.94 -5.17
CA GLN A 34 -4.08 -8.26 -5.27
C GLN A 34 -3.88 -6.89 -5.88
N SER A 35 -4.73 -6.52 -6.82
CA SER A 35 -4.67 -5.21 -7.47
C SER A 35 -5.85 -4.35 -7.02
N TYR A 36 -5.55 -3.08 -6.74
CA TYR A 36 -6.55 -2.08 -6.33
C TYR A 36 -6.38 -0.84 -7.19
N TYR A 37 -7.44 -0.04 -7.30
CA TYR A 37 -7.44 1.18 -8.10
C TYR A 37 -7.89 2.34 -7.23
N LEU A 38 -7.11 3.43 -7.24
CA LEU A 38 -7.34 4.62 -6.44
C LEU A 38 -7.48 5.83 -7.35
N GLN A 39 -8.64 6.43 -7.36
CA GLN A 39 -8.84 7.74 -7.98
C GLN A 39 -8.25 8.84 -7.09
N ALA A 40 -8.05 10.04 -7.63
CA ALA A 40 -7.32 11.11 -6.97
C ALA A 40 -7.80 11.41 -5.53
N PRO A 41 -9.10 11.52 -5.22
CA PRO A 41 -9.53 11.78 -3.84
C PRO A 41 -9.15 10.68 -2.86
N ILE A 42 -9.25 9.42 -3.28
CA ILE A 42 -8.91 8.27 -2.45
C ILE A 42 -7.40 8.15 -2.28
N LEU A 43 -6.63 8.46 -3.32
CA LEU A 43 -5.18 8.52 -3.22
C LEU A 43 -4.74 9.56 -2.19
N ALA A 44 -5.39 10.74 -2.18
CA ALA A 44 -5.12 11.76 -1.18
C ALA A 44 -5.42 11.26 0.24
N ASP A 45 -6.54 10.54 0.44
CA ASP A 45 -6.89 9.94 1.72
C ASP A 45 -5.84 8.91 2.17
N LEU A 46 -5.38 8.05 1.26
CA LEU A 46 -4.32 7.08 1.56
C LEU A 46 -3.05 7.79 2.03
N LEU A 47 -2.59 8.79 1.27
CA LEU A 47 -1.39 9.54 1.64
C LEU A 47 -1.53 10.21 3.00
N LEU A 48 -2.70 10.74 3.32
CA LEU A 48 -2.96 11.40 4.60
C LEU A 48 -2.85 10.42 5.77
N VAL A 49 -3.47 9.24 5.69
CA VAL A 49 -3.42 8.26 6.77
C VAL A 49 -2.01 7.69 6.94
N LEU A 50 -1.26 7.52 5.84
CA LEU A 50 0.12 7.06 5.89
C LEU A 50 1.03 8.13 6.51
N GLN A 51 0.83 9.41 6.19
CA GLN A 51 1.59 10.52 6.78
C GLN A 51 1.37 10.62 8.29
N HIS A 52 0.14 10.44 8.76
CA HIS A 52 -0.16 10.43 10.19
C HIS A 52 0.58 9.28 10.89
N ARG A 53 0.59 8.09 10.30
CA ARG A 53 1.33 6.96 10.86
C ARG A 53 2.84 7.20 10.81
N MET A 54 3.35 7.83 9.75
CA MET A 54 4.77 8.13 9.59
C MET A 54 5.30 9.04 10.68
N ALA A 55 4.49 9.96 11.20
CA ALA A 55 4.88 10.80 12.32
C ALA A 55 5.26 9.96 13.56
N ILE A 56 4.53 8.86 13.81
CA ILE A 56 4.81 7.92 14.89
C ILE A 56 6.11 7.16 14.62
N VAL A 57 6.31 6.73 13.38
CA VAL A 57 7.51 6.02 12.93
C VAL A 57 8.75 6.88 13.13
N LEU A 58 8.66 8.17 12.79
CA LEU A 58 9.78 9.11 12.97
C LEU A 58 10.14 9.31 14.43
N GLN A 59 9.16 9.35 15.34
CA GLN A 59 9.40 9.41 16.77
C GLN A 59 10.15 8.17 17.25
N ARG A 60 9.74 6.99 16.77
CA ARG A 60 10.40 5.72 17.10
C ARG A 60 11.83 5.68 16.56
N LEU A 61 12.05 6.16 15.35
CA LEU A 61 13.38 6.23 14.73
C LEU A 61 14.33 7.08 15.59
N ASN A 62 13.86 8.20 16.12
CA ASN A 62 14.65 9.04 16.99
C ASN A 62 14.97 8.35 18.33
N ALA A 63 14.05 7.51 18.85
CA ALA A 63 14.23 6.80 20.10
C ALA A 63 15.14 5.57 19.97
N GLU A 64 15.01 4.80 18.88
CA GLU A 64 15.72 3.53 18.68
C GLU A 64 17.04 3.65 17.92
N GLY A 65 17.23 4.74 17.16
CA GLY A 65 18.51 5.08 16.55
C GLY A 65 19.01 4.07 15.50
N GLU A 66 20.29 3.64 15.64
CA GLU A 66 20.98 2.80 14.67
C GLU A 66 20.32 1.44 14.43
N SER A 67 19.76 0.84 15.49
CA SER A 67 19.10 -0.47 15.39
C SER A 67 17.94 -0.43 14.40
N TYR A 68 17.09 0.62 14.49
CA TYR A 68 15.96 0.78 13.59
C TYR A 68 16.42 1.05 12.15
N LYS A 69 17.47 1.85 11.98
CA LYS A 69 18.02 2.15 10.65
C LYS A 69 18.54 0.88 9.96
N ASN A 70 19.21 0.01 10.70
CA ASN A 70 19.72 -1.26 10.17
C ASN A 70 18.57 -2.19 9.75
N GLU A 71 17.50 -2.25 10.55
CA GLU A 71 16.31 -3.02 10.21
C GLU A 71 15.63 -2.47 8.94
N LEU A 72 15.59 -1.15 8.80
CA LEU A 72 15.00 -0.50 7.64
C LEU A 72 15.76 -0.82 6.35
N VAL A 73 17.09 -0.82 6.39
CA VAL A 73 17.94 -1.18 5.23
C VAL A 73 17.66 -2.63 4.82
N ALA A 74 17.68 -3.56 5.78
CA ALA A 74 17.41 -4.97 5.50
C ALA A 74 15.99 -5.17 4.95
N PHE A 75 15.01 -4.42 5.47
CA PHE A 75 13.64 -4.47 5.00
C PHE A 75 13.52 -3.99 3.54
N ASN A 76 14.19 -2.89 3.19
CA ASN A 76 14.14 -2.35 1.82
C ASN A 76 14.74 -3.33 0.81
N GLU A 77 15.77 -4.08 1.17
CA GLU A 77 16.33 -5.14 0.31
C GLU A 77 15.29 -6.24 0.05
N ARG A 78 14.57 -6.67 1.10
CA ARG A 78 13.51 -7.68 0.96
C ARG A 78 12.33 -7.15 0.15
N LEU A 79 12.03 -5.87 0.28
CA LEU A 79 10.95 -5.23 -0.46
C LEU A 79 11.18 -5.31 -1.97
N ILE A 80 12.41 -5.08 -2.41
CA ILE A 80 12.78 -5.18 -3.84
C ILE A 80 12.51 -6.59 -4.36
N GLU A 81 12.86 -7.63 -3.59
CA GLU A 81 12.62 -9.03 -3.96
C GLU A 81 11.12 -9.36 -4.04
N ASN A 82 10.29 -8.66 -3.31
CA ASN A 82 8.85 -8.91 -3.23
C ASN A 82 8.03 -7.93 -4.09
N THR A 83 8.66 -7.14 -4.94
CA THR A 83 7.94 -6.24 -5.84
C THR A 83 7.25 -7.05 -6.95
N PRO A 84 5.91 -7.07 -7.00
CA PRO A 84 5.21 -7.83 -8.04
C PRO A 84 5.31 -7.14 -9.40
N ALA A 85 5.35 -7.94 -10.47
CA ALA A 85 5.32 -7.41 -11.82
C ALA A 85 3.90 -6.95 -12.19
N ILE A 86 3.80 -5.87 -12.96
CA ILE A 86 2.54 -5.39 -13.52
C ILE A 86 2.60 -5.58 -15.03
N ASP A 87 1.69 -6.39 -15.57
CA ASP A 87 1.60 -6.66 -16.99
C ASP A 87 0.75 -5.60 -17.70
N ILE A 88 1.03 -5.37 -18.99
CA ILE A 88 0.28 -4.40 -19.80
C ILE A 88 -1.24 -4.63 -19.77
N PRO A 89 -1.76 -5.87 -19.90
CA PRO A 89 -3.21 -6.10 -19.85
C PRO A 89 -3.85 -5.66 -18.54
N GLU A 90 -3.14 -5.77 -17.40
CA GLU A 90 -3.65 -5.35 -16.10
C GLU A 90 -3.94 -3.84 -16.06
N VAL A 91 -3.11 -3.04 -16.76
CA VAL A 91 -3.26 -1.59 -16.83
C VAL A 91 -4.33 -1.21 -17.86
N GLN A 92 -4.40 -1.94 -18.99
CA GLN A 92 -5.34 -1.65 -20.09
C GLN A 92 -6.77 -2.06 -19.75
N HIS A 93 -6.96 -3.09 -18.92
CA HIS A 93 -8.27 -3.67 -18.58
C HIS A 93 -8.46 -3.74 -17.07
N PRO A 94 -8.52 -2.59 -16.37
CA PRO A 94 -8.71 -2.58 -14.92
C PRO A 94 -10.08 -3.15 -14.54
N ASN A 95 -10.12 -3.91 -13.44
CA ASN A 95 -11.38 -4.45 -12.92
C ASN A 95 -12.06 -3.39 -12.04
N PRO A 96 -13.21 -2.83 -12.46
CA PRO A 96 -13.87 -1.75 -11.70
C PRO A 96 -14.31 -2.19 -10.29
N GLU A 97 -14.55 -3.47 -10.06
CA GLU A 97 -14.93 -3.99 -8.74
C GLU A 97 -13.80 -3.81 -7.70
N ARG A 98 -12.56 -3.66 -8.16
CA ARG A 98 -11.38 -3.49 -7.31
C ARG A 98 -11.08 -2.02 -7.01
N ARG A 99 -11.93 -1.09 -7.46
CA ARG A 99 -11.78 0.34 -7.14
C ARG A 99 -12.04 0.57 -5.66
N ILE A 100 -11.13 1.27 -4.99
CA ILE A 100 -11.27 1.59 -3.59
C ILE A 100 -12.21 2.79 -3.43
N MET A 101 -13.25 2.62 -2.63
CA MET A 101 -14.25 3.65 -2.35
C MET A 101 -13.94 4.41 -1.07
N SER A 102 -13.35 3.75 -0.08
CA SER A 102 -12.90 4.40 1.16
C SER A 102 -11.75 3.65 1.78
N ILE A 103 -10.93 4.38 2.56
CA ILE A 103 -9.75 3.86 3.25
C ILE A 103 -9.82 4.30 4.71
N THR A 104 -9.57 3.36 5.61
CA THR A 104 -9.40 3.62 7.03
C THR A 104 -8.13 2.93 7.50
N LEU A 105 -7.35 3.58 8.34
CA LEU A 105 -6.18 2.98 8.97
C LEU A 105 -6.46 2.79 10.45
N LYS A 106 -6.29 1.54 10.91
CA LYS A 106 -6.46 1.16 12.30
C LYS A 106 -5.06 0.95 12.89
N PRO A 107 -4.61 1.82 13.81
CA PRO A 107 -3.24 1.73 14.32
C PRO A 107 -3.03 0.53 15.23
N GLY A 108 -1.89 -0.12 15.09
CA GLY A 108 -1.37 -1.12 16.01
C GLY A 108 -0.06 -0.63 16.62
N ASP A 109 0.72 -1.55 17.16
CA ASP A 109 1.99 -1.24 17.84
C ASP A 109 3.09 -0.86 16.84
N THR A 110 3.67 -1.86 16.15
CA THR A 110 4.66 -1.65 15.09
C THR A 110 4.08 -1.86 13.69
N TRP A 111 2.77 -1.97 13.60
CA TRP A 111 2.02 -2.26 12.38
C TRP A 111 0.69 -1.52 12.43
N SER A 112 0.02 -1.48 11.29
CA SER A 112 -1.32 -0.92 11.16
C SER A 112 -2.16 -1.82 10.28
N THR A 113 -3.47 -1.66 10.34
CA THR A 113 -4.39 -2.36 9.45
C THR A 113 -5.06 -1.34 8.54
N LEU A 114 -4.88 -1.52 7.23
CA LEU A 114 -5.62 -0.77 6.22
C LEU A 114 -6.93 -1.50 5.93
N ILE A 115 -8.03 -0.79 6.07
CA ILE A 115 -9.37 -1.29 5.77
C ILE A 115 -9.83 -0.59 4.50
N LEU A 116 -9.99 -1.37 3.43
CA LEU A 116 -10.37 -0.86 2.11
C LEU A 116 -11.78 -1.33 1.79
N VAL A 117 -12.68 -0.38 1.52
CA VAL A 117 -14.02 -0.70 1.01
C VAL A 117 -13.98 -0.58 -0.50
N LEU A 118 -14.30 -1.66 -1.20
CA LEU A 118 -14.26 -1.73 -2.66
C LEU A 118 -15.62 -1.39 -3.28
N GLN A 119 -15.63 -1.16 -4.58
CA GLN A 119 -16.84 -0.77 -5.30
C GLN A 119 -17.97 -1.79 -5.21
N ASN A 120 -17.62 -3.08 -5.11
CA ASN A 120 -18.61 -4.17 -4.94
C ASN A 120 -19.04 -4.37 -3.49
N GLU A 121 -18.74 -3.42 -2.60
CA GLU A 121 -19.02 -3.43 -1.15
C GLU A 121 -18.20 -4.47 -0.36
N GLN A 122 -17.31 -5.21 -1.01
CA GLN A 122 -16.38 -6.10 -0.31
C GLN A 122 -15.35 -5.29 0.46
N ILE A 123 -14.90 -5.86 1.58
CA ILE A 123 -13.90 -5.25 2.44
C ILE A 123 -12.62 -6.05 2.34
N ALA A 124 -11.52 -5.36 2.02
CA ALA A 124 -10.17 -5.92 2.08
C ALA A 124 -9.45 -5.38 3.31
N THR A 125 -8.80 -6.25 4.04
CA THR A 125 -8.06 -5.88 5.25
C THR A 125 -6.60 -6.26 5.04
N LEU A 126 -5.71 -5.27 5.06
CA LEU A 126 -4.28 -5.45 4.82
C LEU A 126 -3.50 -5.02 6.04
N ARG A 127 -2.73 -5.94 6.61
CA ARG A 127 -1.78 -5.61 7.67
C ARG A 127 -0.51 -5.05 7.02
N ILE A 128 -0.12 -3.86 7.44
CA ILE A 128 1.06 -3.16 6.92
C ILE A 128 1.94 -2.78 8.11
N ASP A 129 3.21 -3.16 8.08
CA ASP A 129 4.13 -2.73 9.12
C ASP A 129 4.68 -1.32 8.84
N ASP A 130 5.30 -0.73 9.85
CA ASP A 130 5.75 0.68 9.78
C ASP A 130 6.80 0.91 8.69
N MET A 131 7.59 -0.09 8.37
CA MET A 131 8.59 0.02 7.30
C MET A 131 7.94 0.08 5.92
N GLN A 132 6.80 -0.64 5.74
CA GLN A 132 6.01 -0.56 4.51
C GLN A 132 5.34 0.81 4.36
N VAL A 133 4.92 1.42 5.46
CA VAL A 133 4.35 2.78 5.43
C VAL A 133 5.35 3.76 4.83
N GLU A 134 6.60 3.69 5.27
CA GLU A 134 7.67 4.53 4.72
C GLU A 134 7.88 4.27 3.24
N ALA A 135 7.91 3.01 2.82
CA ALA A 135 8.12 2.62 1.43
C ALA A 135 7.01 3.11 0.50
N LEU A 136 5.75 3.13 0.98
CA LEU A 136 4.60 3.60 0.20
C LEU A 136 4.57 5.12 0.03
N LEU A 137 5.14 5.85 0.96
CA LEU A 137 5.23 7.30 0.86
C LEU A 137 6.36 7.72 -0.07
#